data_c40b25202a71018c9068b2ca1aa76f8c
#
_entry.id   c40b25202a71018c9068b2ca1aa76f8c
#
_cell.length_a   1.000
_cell.length_b   1.000
_cell.length_c   1.000
_cell.angle_alpha   90.00
_cell.angle_beta   90.00
_cell.angle_gamma   90.00
#
_symmetry.space_group_name_H-M   'P 1'
#
loop_
_entity.id
_entity.type
_entity.pdbx_description
1 polymer ?
#
loop_
_entity_poly.entity_id
_entity_poly.type
_entity_poly.pdbx_seq_one_letter_code
_entity_poly.pdbx_strand_id
1 'polypeptide(L)'
;MAENERTFTAPQSLLDSNLTFLNDEPTPTTITLTRERCVDPSLINSFLRILRHGSDDVIRQKLNNYRKPSSISEKKCDAFLKQELYPNWQIRSSIISFCDQEATQMKAETDRKFSNTGSSATGTITDARIDPYAAREKLEDQEARYRDWTRVKEWVANNEKIEQILTSTTDRILRQNCEQNKNYLEQFAQFCKDNT
;
A
#
# COMPACT_ATOMS: atom_id res chain seq x y z
N MET A 1 -6.62 -23.78 -6.41
CA MET A 1 -6.43 -22.42 -6.95
C MET A 1 -5.01 -22.04 -6.61
N ALA A 2 -4.21 -21.58 -7.58
CA ALA A 2 -2.87 -21.10 -7.26
C ALA A 2 -3.02 -19.85 -6.39
N GLU A 3 -2.45 -19.86 -5.18
CA GLU A 3 -2.37 -18.66 -4.35
C GLU A 3 -1.49 -17.64 -5.07
N ASN A 4 -2.01 -16.44 -5.18
CA ASN A 4 -1.31 -15.35 -5.83
C ASN A 4 -0.30 -14.80 -4.82
N GLU A 5 0.97 -15.21 -4.94
CA GLU A 5 2.04 -14.76 -4.04
C GLU A 5 2.96 -13.79 -4.76
N ARG A 6 3.33 -12.70 -4.08
CA ARG A 6 4.35 -11.77 -4.54
C ARG A 6 5.32 -11.43 -3.43
N THR A 7 6.62 -11.48 -3.75
CA THR A 7 7.68 -11.15 -2.81
C THR A 7 8.25 -9.78 -3.14
N PHE A 8 8.38 -8.95 -2.12
CA PHE A 8 8.97 -7.60 -2.21
C PHE A 8 10.16 -7.51 -1.26
N THR A 9 11.26 -6.95 -1.77
CA THR A 9 12.48 -6.70 -1.00
C THR A 9 12.69 -5.21 -0.85
N ALA A 10 13.07 -4.77 0.34
CA ALA A 10 13.40 -3.37 0.59
C ALA A 10 14.61 -2.95 -0.27
N PRO A 11 14.66 -1.71 -0.79
CA PRO A 11 15.80 -1.21 -1.53
C PRO A 11 17.09 -1.25 -0.69
N GLN A 12 18.22 -1.60 -1.30
CA GLN A 12 19.52 -1.74 -0.63
C GLN A 12 19.91 -0.48 0.14
N SER A 13 19.60 0.68 -0.40
CA SER A 13 19.85 1.99 0.23
C SER A 13 19.18 2.18 1.60
N LEU A 14 18.12 1.42 1.89
CA LEU A 14 17.47 1.40 3.20
C LEU A 14 18.13 0.40 4.15
N LEU A 15 18.65 -0.70 3.61
CA LEU A 15 19.31 -1.73 4.40
C LEU A 15 20.67 -1.25 4.93
N ASP A 16 21.36 -0.40 4.14
CA ASP A 16 22.67 0.18 4.49
C ASP A 16 22.55 1.35 5.49
N SER A 17 21.36 1.95 5.62
CA SER A 17 21.10 2.94 6.64
C SER A 17 20.86 2.24 7.98
N ASN A 18 21.77 2.44 8.96
CA ASN A 18 21.57 1.99 10.34
C ASN A 18 20.31 2.64 10.92
N LEU A 19 19.15 2.01 10.73
CA LEU A 19 17.86 2.43 11.27
C LEU A 19 17.81 2.09 12.78
N THR A 20 18.65 2.75 13.57
CA THR A 20 18.87 2.51 15.01
C THR A 20 17.66 2.85 15.90
N PHE A 21 16.57 3.35 15.33
CA PHE A 21 15.37 3.76 16.08
C PHE A 21 14.23 2.73 16.05
N LEU A 22 14.40 1.62 15.34
CA LEU A 22 13.51 0.49 15.45
C LEU A 22 14.10 -0.43 16.51
N ASN A 23 13.62 -0.28 17.76
CA ASN A 23 13.98 -1.10 18.90
C ASN A 23 14.22 -2.54 18.49
N ASP A 24 15.41 -3.08 18.72
CA ASP A 24 15.91 -4.47 18.74
C ASP A 24 15.13 -5.60 18.00
N GLU A 25 14.02 -5.31 17.31
CA GLU A 25 13.29 -6.27 16.51
C GLU A 25 13.93 -6.39 15.11
N PRO A 26 14.19 -7.60 14.63
CA PRO A 26 14.73 -7.80 13.29
C PRO A 26 13.74 -7.25 12.26
N THR A 27 14.13 -6.13 11.61
CA THR A 27 13.30 -5.50 10.59
C THR A 27 13.20 -6.41 9.37
N PRO A 28 12.00 -6.74 8.88
CA PRO A 28 11.85 -7.57 7.71
C PRO A 28 12.42 -6.85 6.48
N THR A 29 13.48 -7.41 5.92
CA THR A 29 14.09 -6.90 4.67
C THR A 29 13.32 -7.34 3.43
N THR A 30 12.57 -8.42 3.56
CA THR A 30 11.76 -9.02 2.49
C THR A 30 10.41 -9.45 3.04
N ILE A 31 9.36 -9.20 2.28
CA ILE A 31 7.99 -9.62 2.59
C ILE A 31 7.39 -10.39 1.42
N THR A 32 6.78 -11.54 1.70
CA THR A 32 5.93 -12.25 0.74
C THR A 32 4.48 -11.91 1.01
N LEU A 33 3.79 -11.36 0.06
CA LEU A 33 2.37 -11.02 0.15
C LEU A 33 1.52 -12.22 -0.23
N THR A 34 0.50 -12.47 0.59
CA THR A 34 -0.56 -13.44 0.37
C THR A 34 -1.89 -12.79 0.71
N ARG A 35 -3.00 -13.39 0.27
CA ARG A 35 -4.35 -12.95 0.65
C ARG A 35 -4.53 -12.84 2.17
N GLU A 36 -4.06 -13.83 2.91
CA GLU A 36 -4.16 -13.86 4.37
C GLU A 36 -3.44 -12.67 5.02
N ARG A 37 -2.27 -12.30 4.49
CA ARG A 37 -1.53 -11.13 4.97
C ARG A 37 -2.20 -9.80 4.63
N CYS A 38 -3.00 -9.75 3.56
CA CYS A 38 -3.84 -8.56 3.30
C CYS A 38 -5.01 -8.47 4.30
N VAL A 39 -5.56 -9.59 4.76
CA VAL A 39 -6.60 -9.62 5.80
C VAL A 39 -6.05 -9.27 7.17
N ASP A 40 -4.84 -9.75 7.52
CA ASP A 40 -4.06 -9.32 8.68
C ASP A 40 -2.82 -8.55 8.26
N PRO A 41 -2.92 -7.22 8.06
CA PRO A 41 -1.85 -6.43 7.49
C PRO A 41 -0.76 -6.01 8.49
N SER A 42 -0.66 -6.61 9.66
CA SER A 42 0.30 -6.23 10.71
C SER A 42 1.74 -6.20 10.21
N LEU A 43 2.17 -7.27 9.51
CA LEU A 43 3.50 -7.37 8.94
C LEU A 43 3.69 -6.40 7.76
N ILE A 44 2.65 -6.21 6.93
CA ILE A 44 2.67 -5.25 5.83
C ILE A 44 2.84 -3.83 6.38
N ASN A 45 2.11 -3.47 7.43
CA ASN A 45 2.21 -2.16 8.06
C ASN A 45 3.62 -1.89 8.61
N SER A 46 4.24 -2.89 9.24
CA SER A 46 5.61 -2.80 9.72
C SER A 46 6.59 -2.55 8.57
N PHE A 47 6.46 -3.29 7.48
CA PHE A 47 7.29 -3.12 6.29
C PHE A 47 7.08 -1.76 5.61
N LEU A 48 5.85 -1.33 5.41
CA LEU A 48 5.53 0.00 4.85
C LEU A 48 6.08 1.13 5.72
N ARG A 49 6.03 0.98 7.05
CA ARG A 49 6.60 1.96 7.98
C ARG A 49 8.10 2.12 7.79
N ILE A 50 8.83 1.02 7.63
CA ILE A 50 10.28 1.06 7.36
C ILE A 50 10.56 1.78 6.04
N LEU A 51 9.82 1.46 4.98
CA LEU A 51 9.97 2.07 3.68
C LEU A 51 9.70 3.58 3.71
N ARG A 52 8.63 4.02 4.40
CA ARG A 52 8.27 5.44 4.57
C ARG A 52 9.32 6.19 5.36
N HIS A 53 9.73 5.62 6.48
CA HIS A 53 10.71 6.26 7.34
C HIS A 53 12.07 6.40 6.65
N GLY A 54 12.53 5.37 5.97
CA GLY A 54 13.83 5.37 5.30
C GLY A 54 13.91 6.24 4.04
N SER A 55 12.81 6.76 3.53
CA SER A 55 12.79 7.62 2.33
C SER A 55 12.20 9.00 2.60
N ASP A 56 10.92 9.05 2.96
CA ASP A 56 10.16 10.31 3.02
C ASP A 56 10.45 11.10 4.31
N ASP A 57 10.50 10.44 5.47
CA ASP A 57 10.71 11.12 6.75
C ASP A 57 12.12 11.74 6.86
N VAL A 58 13.11 11.09 6.29
CA VAL A 58 14.51 11.52 6.31
C VAL A 58 14.97 12.25 5.03
N ILE A 59 14.04 12.60 4.15
CA ILE A 59 14.33 13.15 2.81
C ILE A 59 15.27 14.35 2.87
N ARG A 60 15.08 15.29 3.80
CA ARG A 60 15.93 16.47 3.94
C ARG A 60 17.37 16.11 4.29
N GLN A 61 17.55 15.13 5.17
CA GLN A 61 18.86 14.63 5.56
C GLN A 61 19.55 13.95 4.36
N LYS A 62 18.83 13.11 3.62
CA LYS A 62 19.34 12.45 2.43
C LYS A 62 19.73 13.46 1.35
N LEU A 63 18.90 14.44 1.03
CA LEU A 63 19.22 15.51 0.08
C LEU A 63 20.46 16.30 0.50
N ASN A 64 20.67 16.56 1.79
CA ASN A 64 21.86 17.22 2.29
C ASN A 64 23.13 16.37 2.11
N ASN A 65 23.04 15.06 2.31
CA ASN A 65 24.15 14.13 2.08
C ASN A 65 24.57 14.08 0.60
N TYR A 66 23.60 14.16 -0.31
CA TYR A 66 23.85 14.26 -1.75
C TYR A 66 24.40 15.65 -2.16
N ARG A 67 24.30 16.67 -1.34
CA ARG A 67 24.71 18.06 -1.59
C ARG A 67 26.21 18.34 -1.42
N LYS A 68 27.10 17.33 -1.30
CA LYS A 68 28.56 17.55 -1.16
C LYS A 68 29.14 18.36 -2.35
N PRO A 69 30.15 19.25 -2.12
CA PRO A 69 30.42 20.43 -2.96
C PRO A 69 31.10 20.19 -4.33
N SER A 70 31.12 18.98 -4.85
CA SER A 70 31.93 18.66 -6.04
C SER A 70 31.18 18.37 -7.34
N SER A 71 29.85 18.52 -7.42
CA SER A 71 29.11 18.27 -8.65
C SER A 71 27.81 19.06 -8.75
N ILE A 72 27.37 19.31 -9.98
CA ILE A 72 26.15 20.04 -10.36
C ILE A 72 24.95 19.52 -9.59
N SER A 73 24.25 20.40 -8.84
CA SER A 73 23.15 20.10 -7.92
C SER A 73 22.04 19.23 -8.54
N GLU A 74 21.73 19.45 -9.82
CA GLU A 74 20.69 18.72 -10.57
C GLU A 74 20.96 17.23 -10.68
N LYS A 75 22.19 16.83 -11.04
CA LYS A 75 22.54 15.40 -11.21
C LYS A 75 22.42 14.60 -9.91
N LYS A 76 22.49 15.26 -8.78
CA LYS A 76 22.40 14.63 -7.45
C LYS A 76 20.98 14.36 -7.04
N CYS A 77 20.08 15.31 -7.28
CA CYS A 77 18.66 15.09 -7.06
C CYS A 77 18.14 13.95 -7.94
N ASP A 78 18.51 13.93 -9.23
CA ASP A 78 18.10 12.87 -10.14
C ASP A 78 18.63 11.49 -9.72
N ALA A 79 19.86 11.41 -9.21
CA ALA A 79 20.40 10.15 -8.69
C ALA A 79 19.62 9.66 -7.46
N PHE A 80 19.36 10.53 -6.50
CA PHE A 80 18.55 10.20 -5.33
C PHE A 80 17.14 9.73 -5.71
N LEU A 81 16.49 10.46 -6.62
CA LEU A 81 15.14 10.14 -7.08
C LEU A 81 15.09 8.75 -7.71
N LYS A 82 15.98 8.47 -8.67
CA LYS A 82 15.96 7.22 -9.44
C LYS A 82 16.47 6.01 -8.67
N GLN A 83 17.44 6.20 -7.78
CA GLN A 83 18.09 5.10 -7.06
C GLN A 83 17.41 4.76 -5.73
N GLU A 84 16.79 5.74 -5.07
CA GLU A 84 16.24 5.55 -3.75
C GLU A 84 14.73 5.82 -3.67
N LEU A 85 14.28 7.01 -4.06
CA LEU A 85 12.92 7.45 -3.78
C LEU A 85 11.88 6.74 -4.64
N TYR A 86 12.04 6.74 -5.97
CA TYR A 86 11.07 6.16 -6.89
C TYR A 86 10.94 4.64 -6.77
N PRO A 87 12.03 3.86 -6.62
CA PRO A 87 11.90 2.44 -6.33
C PRO A 87 11.14 2.16 -5.04
N ASN A 88 11.35 2.98 -4.01
CA ASN A 88 10.64 2.87 -2.75
C ASN A 88 9.13 3.15 -2.90
N TRP A 89 8.77 4.23 -3.57
CA TRP A 89 7.38 4.55 -3.87
C TRP A 89 6.70 3.46 -4.70
N GLN A 90 7.41 2.91 -5.70
CA GLN A 90 6.91 1.84 -6.56
C GLN A 90 6.60 0.57 -5.76
N ILE A 91 7.48 0.17 -4.85
CA ILE A 91 7.27 -0.99 -3.98
C ILE A 91 6.02 -0.78 -3.10
N ARG A 92 5.89 0.38 -2.45
CA ARG A 92 4.73 0.69 -1.60
C ARG A 92 3.42 0.68 -2.38
N SER A 93 3.39 1.33 -3.53
CA SER A 93 2.24 1.33 -4.43
C SER A 93 1.87 -0.08 -4.89
N SER A 94 2.86 -0.90 -5.23
CA SER A 94 2.65 -2.28 -5.67
C SER A 94 2.09 -3.17 -4.55
N ILE A 95 2.50 -2.97 -3.31
CA ILE A 95 1.97 -3.68 -2.14
C ILE A 95 0.49 -3.35 -1.93
N ILE A 96 0.15 -2.06 -1.96
CA ILE A 96 -1.24 -1.61 -1.77
C ILE A 96 -2.13 -2.12 -2.92
N SER A 97 -1.65 -2.01 -4.16
CA SER A 97 -2.35 -2.49 -5.35
C SER A 97 -2.57 -4.01 -5.33
N PHE A 98 -1.60 -4.79 -4.83
CA PHE A 98 -1.76 -6.23 -4.67
C PHE A 98 -2.94 -6.55 -3.73
N CYS A 99 -3.00 -5.93 -2.56
CA CYS A 99 -4.11 -6.15 -1.62
C CYS A 99 -5.46 -5.66 -2.17
N ASP A 100 -5.49 -4.61 -2.98
CA ASP A 100 -6.71 -4.16 -3.66
C ASP A 100 -7.21 -5.18 -4.69
N GLN A 101 -6.29 -5.78 -5.46
CA GLN A 101 -6.60 -6.86 -6.39
C GLN A 101 -7.15 -8.09 -5.66
N GLU A 102 -6.52 -8.50 -4.55
CA GLU A 102 -7.01 -9.61 -3.73
C GLU A 102 -8.39 -9.32 -3.12
N ALA A 103 -8.63 -8.10 -2.64
CA ALA A 103 -9.96 -7.70 -2.16
C ALA A 103 -11.01 -7.80 -3.27
N THR A 104 -10.69 -7.39 -4.48
CA THR A 104 -11.58 -7.48 -5.64
C THR A 104 -11.92 -8.94 -5.97
N GLN A 105 -10.94 -9.84 -5.91
CA GLN A 105 -11.14 -11.27 -6.10
C GLN A 105 -11.99 -11.88 -4.99
N MET A 106 -11.72 -11.54 -3.71
CA MET A 106 -12.49 -12.01 -2.56
C MET A 106 -13.98 -11.65 -2.71
N LYS A 107 -14.27 -10.42 -3.13
CA LYS A 107 -15.64 -9.99 -3.40
C LYS A 107 -16.29 -10.83 -4.50
N ALA A 108 -15.62 -10.97 -5.64
CA ALA A 108 -16.14 -11.74 -6.77
C ALA A 108 -16.40 -13.22 -6.42
N GLU A 109 -15.54 -13.82 -5.60
CA GLU A 109 -15.72 -15.20 -5.10
C GLU A 109 -16.93 -15.31 -4.17
N THR A 110 -17.09 -14.34 -3.26
CA THR A 110 -18.23 -14.28 -2.35
C THR A 110 -19.53 -14.09 -3.13
N ASP A 111 -19.56 -13.15 -4.07
CA ASP A 111 -20.74 -12.89 -4.93
C ASP A 111 -21.13 -14.15 -5.72
N ARG A 112 -20.17 -14.89 -6.30
CA ARG A 112 -20.44 -16.15 -7.01
C ARG A 112 -21.03 -17.24 -6.10
N LYS A 113 -20.46 -17.40 -4.90
CA LYS A 113 -20.95 -18.41 -3.94
C LYS A 113 -22.40 -18.15 -3.55
N PHE A 114 -22.78 -16.89 -3.38
CA PHE A 114 -24.10 -16.51 -2.88
C PHE A 114 -25.13 -16.22 -3.97
N SER A 115 -24.71 -15.84 -5.19
CA SER A 115 -25.62 -15.74 -6.34
C SER A 115 -26.23 -17.11 -6.73
N ASN A 116 -25.45 -18.18 -6.58
CA ASN A 116 -25.94 -19.56 -6.89
C ASN A 116 -26.84 -20.10 -5.77
N THR A 117 -26.78 -19.55 -4.55
CA THR A 117 -27.65 -20.03 -3.44
C THR A 117 -29.02 -19.34 -3.46
N GLY A 118 -29.15 -18.21 -4.12
CA GLY A 118 -30.40 -17.42 -4.21
C GLY A 118 -31.47 -18.03 -5.12
N SER A 119 -31.15 -19.05 -5.94
CA SER A 119 -32.12 -19.69 -6.85
C SER A 119 -32.95 -20.81 -6.20
N SER A 120 -32.64 -21.22 -4.98
CA SER A 120 -33.32 -22.38 -4.34
C SER A 120 -34.10 -22.07 -3.06
N ALA A 121 -34.01 -20.84 -2.57
CA ALA A 121 -34.84 -20.45 -1.42
C ALA A 121 -36.03 -19.66 -1.94
N THR A 122 -37.20 -20.25 -1.89
CA THR A 122 -38.50 -19.55 -1.88
C THR A 122 -38.40 -18.41 -0.90
N GLY A 123 -38.03 -17.22 -1.44
CA GLY A 123 -37.75 -16.05 -0.63
C GLY A 123 -39.03 -15.57 0.05
N THR A 124 -39.30 -16.05 1.24
CA THR A 124 -40.10 -15.29 2.17
C THR A 124 -39.39 -13.96 2.35
N ILE A 125 -39.92 -12.94 1.69
CA ILE A 125 -39.54 -11.54 1.95
C ILE A 125 -39.78 -11.36 3.44
N THR A 126 -38.70 -11.42 4.23
CA THR A 126 -38.78 -11.19 5.66
C THR A 126 -38.95 -9.69 5.83
N ASP A 127 -40.21 -9.25 5.91
CA ASP A 127 -40.52 -7.86 6.20
C ASP A 127 -40.05 -7.57 7.64
N ALA A 128 -39.12 -6.64 7.79
CA ALA A 128 -38.61 -6.21 9.10
C ALA A 128 -39.70 -5.71 10.06
N ARG A 129 -40.91 -5.44 9.54
CA ARG A 129 -42.10 -5.08 10.34
C ARG A 129 -42.76 -6.31 10.93
N ILE A 130 -42.60 -7.49 10.29
CA ILE A 130 -43.24 -8.75 10.76
C ILE A 130 -42.29 -9.52 11.66
N ASP A 131 -40.99 -9.62 11.24
CA ASP A 131 -39.97 -10.29 12.03
C ASP A 131 -38.67 -9.50 12.02
N PRO A 132 -38.47 -8.56 12.96
CA PRO A 132 -37.25 -7.75 13.04
C PRO A 132 -36.03 -8.57 13.45
N TYR A 133 -36.18 -9.71 14.12
CA TYR A 133 -35.05 -10.57 14.49
C TYR A 133 -34.48 -11.31 13.29
N ALA A 134 -35.34 -11.92 12.48
CA ALA A 134 -34.90 -12.59 11.26
C ALA A 134 -34.32 -11.62 10.21
N ALA A 135 -34.80 -10.38 10.16
CA ALA A 135 -34.22 -9.35 9.33
C ALA A 135 -32.80 -8.95 9.79
N ARG A 136 -32.59 -8.83 11.09
CA ARG A 136 -31.29 -8.56 11.69
C ARG A 136 -30.29 -9.69 11.50
N GLU A 137 -30.72 -10.93 11.73
CA GLU A 137 -29.89 -12.12 11.54
C GLU A 137 -29.38 -12.21 10.09
N LYS A 138 -30.25 -11.96 9.09
CA LYS A 138 -29.86 -11.90 7.68
C LYS A 138 -28.82 -10.82 7.39
N LEU A 139 -28.95 -9.65 8.01
CA LEU A 139 -28.00 -8.56 7.85
C LEU A 139 -26.65 -8.92 8.48
N GLU A 140 -26.65 -9.45 9.69
CA GLU A 140 -25.45 -9.92 10.39
C GLU A 140 -24.72 -11.02 9.60
N ASP A 141 -25.46 -11.97 9.03
CA ASP A 141 -24.92 -13.00 8.15
C ASP A 141 -24.31 -12.40 6.87
N GLN A 142 -24.94 -11.41 6.27
CA GLN A 142 -24.44 -10.74 5.10
C GLN A 142 -23.15 -9.96 5.43
N GLU A 143 -23.13 -9.22 6.51
CA GLU A 143 -21.94 -8.50 6.99
C GLU A 143 -20.80 -9.47 7.30
N ALA A 144 -21.07 -10.59 7.95
CA ALA A 144 -20.07 -11.61 8.24
C ALA A 144 -19.40 -12.17 6.99
N ARG A 145 -20.17 -12.36 5.89
CA ARG A 145 -19.66 -12.86 4.60
C ARG A 145 -18.67 -11.91 3.92
N TYR A 146 -18.89 -10.61 4.06
CA TYR A 146 -18.06 -9.58 3.42
C TYR A 146 -17.04 -8.94 4.37
N ARG A 147 -16.95 -9.39 5.61
CA ARG A 147 -16.11 -8.79 6.65
C ARG A 147 -14.65 -8.66 6.24
N ASP A 148 -14.06 -9.73 5.71
CA ASP A 148 -12.64 -9.73 5.36
C ASP A 148 -12.38 -8.82 4.15
N TRP A 149 -13.26 -8.86 3.14
CA TRP A 149 -13.23 -7.93 2.02
C TRP A 149 -13.32 -6.47 2.48
N THR A 150 -14.27 -6.14 3.34
CA THR A 150 -14.46 -4.79 3.88
C THR A 150 -13.20 -4.32 4.60
N ARG A 151 -12.64 -5.17 5.47
CA ARG A 151 -11.40 -4.88 6.21
C ARG A 151 -10.24 -4.56 5.26
N VAL A 152 -10.02 -5.35 4.23
CA VAL A 152 -8.95 -5.11 3.25
C VAL A 152 -9.19 -3.82 2.48
N LYS A 153 -10.42 -3.57 2.02
CA LYS A 153 -10.76 -2.34 1.29
C LYS A 153 -10.56 -1.07 2.13
N GLU A 154 -10.94 -1.10 3.39
CA GLU A 154 -10.71 0.01 4.33
C GLU A 154 -9.21 0.23 4.56
N TRP A 155 -8.44 -0.85 4.72
CA TRP A 155 -6.99 -0.77 4.85
C TRP A 155 -6.34 -0.18 3.60
N VAL A 156 -6.73 -0.62 2.40
CA VAL A 156 -6.25 -0.09 1.11
C VAL A 156 -6.56 1.40 1.02
N ALA A 157 -7.82 1.79 1.20
CA ALA A 157 -8.24 3.19 1.10
C ALA A 157 -7.51 4.11 2.10
N ASN A 158 -7.22 3.61 3.30
CA ASN A 158 -6.45 4.35 4.29
C ASN A 158 -4.99 4.50 3.87
N ASN A 159 -4.35 3.42 3.39
CA ASN A 159 -2.95 3.49 2.96
C ASN A 159 -2.77 4.33 1.69
N GLU A 160 -3.69 4.31 0.73
CA GLU A 160 -3.67 5.20 -0.43
C GLU A 160 -3.69 6.68 0.00
N LYS A 161 -4.52 7.05 0.97
CA LYS A 161 -4.55 8.41 1.51
C LYS A 161 -3.22 8.78 2.19
N ILE A 162 -2.64 7.87 2.95
CA ILE A 162 -1.33 8.09 3.59
C ILE A 162 -0.26 8.31 2.51
N GLU A 163 -0.20 7.47 1.48
CA GLU A 163 0.75 7.64 0.38
C GLU A 163 0.55 8.97 -0.34
N GLN A 164 -0.67 9.36 -0.60
CA GLN A 164 -0.99 10.63 -1.23
C GLN A 164 -0.49 11.85 -0.43
N ILE A 165 -0.64 11.81 0.90
CA ILE A 165 -0.13 12.87 1.79
C ILE A 165 1.40 12.88 1.78
N LEU A 166 2.04 11.71 1.90
CA LEU A 166 3.49 11.59 1.94
C LEU A 166 4.12 12.05 0.61
N THR A 167 3.67 11.53 -0.52
CA THR A 167 4.20 11.89 -1.84
C THR A 167 4.00 13.37 -2.14
N SER A 168 2.85 13.95 -1.78
CA SER A 168 2.58 15.39 -1.92
C SER A 168 3.51 16.24 -1.05
N THR A 169 3.78 15.81 0.18
CA THR A 169 4.70 16.50 1.08
C THR A 169 6.13 16.41 0.57
N THR A 170 6.54 15.23 0.10
CA THR A 170 7.86 14.97 -0.48
C THR A 170 8.07 15.78 -1.76
N ASP A 171 7.09 15.86 -2.67
CA ASP A 171 7.14 16.70 -3.87
C ASP A 171 7.40 18.17 -3.51
N ARG A 172 6.71 18.69 -2.49
CA ARG A 172 6.94 20.06 -2.00
C ARG A 172 8.38 20.26 -1.49
N ILE A 173 8.92 19.29 -0.77
CA ILE A 173 10.31 19.37 -0.26
C ILE A 173 11.32 19.31 -1.42
N LEU A 174 11.07 18.45 -2.41
CA LEU A 174 11.91 18.35 -3.61
C LEU A 174 11.94 19.64 -4.41
N ARG A 175 10.78 20.30 -4.62
CA ARG A 175 10.71 21.60 -5.30
C ARG A 175 11.49 22.69 -4.55
N GLN A 176 11.55 22.63 -3.24
CA GLN A 176 12.31 23.59 -2.42
C GLN A 176 13.83 23.36 -2.47
N ASN A 177 14.27 22.12 -2.63
CA ASN A 177 15.67 21.74 -2.47
C ASN A 177 16.37 21.35 -3.79
N CYS A 178 15.62 21.01 -4.83
CA CYS A 178 16.12 20.63 -6.15
C CYS A 178 15.68 21.67 -7.21
N GLU A 179 14.76 21.29 -8.10
CA GLU A 179 14.25 22.19 -9.13
C GLU A 179 12.78 22.55 -8.88
N GLN A 180 12.52 23.84 -8.78
CA GLN A 180 11.19 24.35 -8.44
C GLN A 180 10.13 24.08 -9.53
N ASN A 181 10.54 24.03 -10.79
CA ASN A 181 9.64 23.92 -11.93
C ASN A 181 9.36 22.45 -12.36
N LYS A 182 10.00 21.47 -11.73
CA LYS A 182 9.78 20.06 -12.04
C LYS A 182 8.55 19.51 -11.32
N ASN A 183 7.80 18.65 -12.03
CA ASN A 183 6.73 17.85 -11.45
C ASN A 183 7.26 16.45 -11.15
N TYR A 184 7.63 16.21 -9.92
CA TYR A 184 8.25 14.93 -9.49
C TYR A 184 7.25 13.78 -9.48
N LEU A 185 5.95 14.05 -9.32
CA LEU A 185 4.90 13.02 -9.40
C LEU A 185 4.72 12.52 -10.84
N GLU A 186 4.78 13.41 -11.83
CA GLU A 186 4.75 12.99 -13.25
C GLU A 186 6.00 12.20 -13.64
N GLN A 187 7.17 12.62 -13.14
CA GLN A 187 8.41 11.87 -13.35
C GLN A 187 8.34 10.48 -12.70
N PHE A 188 7.75 10.35 -11.53
CA PHE A 188 7.49 9.06 -10.91
C PHE A 188 6.53 8.20 -11.76
N ALA A 189 5.47 8.78 -12.27
CA ALA A 189 4.54 8.05 -13.14
C ALA A 189 5.23 7.55 -14.43
N GLN A 190 6.15 8.34 -14.99
CA GLN A 190 6.98 7.90 -16.14
C GLN A 190 7.95 6.80 -15.73
N PHE A 191 8.63 6.95 -14.59
CA PHE A 191 9.54 5.92 -14.05
C PHE A 191 8.83 4.57 -13.87
N CYS A 192 7.60 4.56 -13.38
CA CYS A 192 6.82 3.33 -13.25
C CYS A 192 6.53 2.67 -14.60
N LYS A 193 6.24 3.47 -15.66
CA LYS A 193 6.00 2.93 -17.01
C LYS A 193 7.24 2.32 -17.63
N ASP A 194 8.42 2.92 -17.39
CA ASP A 194 9.68 2.47 -17.96
C ASP A 194 10.20 1.19 -17.27
N ASN A 195 9.70 0.85 -16.08
CA ASN A 195 10.13 -0.29 -15.27
C ASN A 195 9.02 -1.37 -15.08
N THR A 196 7.95 -1.34 -15.88
CA THR A 196 6.91 -2.37 -15.92
C THR A 196 7.08 -3.24 -17.15
#